data_66288e7876df76b739401eb9f718c816
#
_entry.id   66288e7876df76b739401eb9f718c816
#
_cell.length_a   1.000
_cell.length_b   1.000
_cell.length_c   1.000
_cell.angle_alpha   90.00
_cell.angle_beta   90.00
_cell.angle_gamma   90.00
#
_symmetry.space_group_name_H-M   'P 1'
#
loop_
_entity.id
_entity.type
_entity.pdbx_description
1 polymer ?
#
loop_
_entity_poly.entity_id
_entity_poly.type
_entity_poly.pdbx_seq_one_letter_code
_entity_poly.pdbx_strand_id
1 'polypeptide(L)'
;MTALVDLPDLASVVAEQPDPLLFATVSGAHLYGFPSRDSDVDLRGAHLLPVEALTGLREPEETRSRMWDRDGVEMDLVSHDLRKFVRLMLGRNGYVLEQLLSPLVAHTTDAHAELCALAPGVLTSHHAHHYRGFAGTQWRLFEKSGELKPLLYTFRALLTGIHLMRTGEVVAHLPTLLGAVPAPDYLAELIAAKADAEHGPADGVDRERVHADIEALHTVLDEAETATALPGAPTAFDALHDFVVRVRVEGPGRVQSAGEEDGQD
;
A
#
# COMPACT_ATOMS: atom_id res chain seq x y z
N MET A 1 -1.74 7.47 -16.37
CA MET A 1 -2.47 6.19 -16.31
C MET A 1 -1.53 5.11 -16.79
N THR A 2 -0.83 4.46 -15.88
CA THR A 2 -0.01 3.28 -16.19
C THR A 2 -1.00 2.14 -16.44
N ALA A 3 -1.03 1.63 -17.66
CA ALA A 3 -1.98 0.61 -18.06
C ALA A 3 -1.68 -0.70 -17.32
N LEU A 4 -2.72 -1.32 -16.76
CA LEU A 4 -2.75 -2.72 -16.28
C LEU A 4 -2.65 -3.72 -17.46
N VAL A 5 -1.84 -3.43 -18.49
CA VAL A 5 -1.95 -4.02 -19.83
C VAL A 5 -1.46 -5.48 -19.89
N ASP A 6 -0.74 -5.96 -18.84
CA ASP A 6 -0.20 -7.33 -18.81
C ASP A 6 -0.48 -8.09 -17.50
N LEU A 7 -1.48 -7.65 -16.71
CA LEU A 7 -1.87 -8.40 -15.51
C LEU A 7 -2.84 -9.54 -15.88
N PRO A 8 -2.74 -10.71 -15.21
CA PRO A 8 -3.71 -11.80 -15.39
C PRO A 8 -5.12 -11.36 -15.01
N ASP A 9 -6.13 -12.17 -15.37
CA ASP A 9 -7.53 -11.92 -14.98
C ASP A 9 -7.70 -11.92 -13.46
N LEU A 10 -7.64 -10.73 -12.86
CA LEU A 10 -7.76 -10.54 -11.42
C LEU A 10 -9.20 -10.75 -10.91
N ALA A 11 -10.21 -10.61 -11.76
CA ALA A 11 -11.61 -10.84 -11.38
C ALA A 11 -11.86 -12.32 -11.05
N SER A 12 -11.28 -13.24 -11.83
CA SER A 12 -11.36 -14.66 -11.52
C SER A 12 -10.58 -15.03 -10.25
N VAL A 13 -9.43 -14.40 -10.00
CA VAL A 13 -8.67 -14.58 -8.75
C VAL A 13 -9.52 -14.19 -7.54
N VAL A 14 -10.23 -13.06 -7.62
CA VAL A 14 -11.14 -12.60 -6.56
C VAL A 14 -12.28 -13.60 -6.33
N ALA A 15 -12.90 -14.11 -7.42
CA ALA A 15 -14.02 -15.04 -7.33
C ALA A 15 -13.64 -16.42 -6.74
N GLU A 16 -12.37 -16.80 -6.81
CA GLU A 16 -11.85 -18.05 -6.24
C GLU A 16 -11.62 -17.99 -4.72
N GLN A 17 -11.77 -16.82 -4.07
CA GLN A 17 -11.46 -16.70 -2.65
C GLN A 17 -12.54 -17.37 -1.78
N PRO A 18 -12.15 -18.05 -0.68
CA PRO A 18 -13.08 -18.77 0.19
C PRO A 18 -14.01 -17.83 0.98
N ASP A 19 -13.54 -16.64 1.30
CA ASP A 19 -14.30 -15.62 2.01
C ASP A 19 -14.57 -14.44 1.07
N PRO A 20 -15.76 -13.78 1.11
CA PRO A 20 -16.04 -12.66 0.24
C PRO A 20 -15.10 -11.49 0.51
N LEU A 21 -14.44 -11.01 -0.55
CA LEU A 21 -13.58 -9.83 -0.47
C LEU A 21 -14.45 -8.57 -0.44
N LEU A 22 -14.10 -7.65 0.45
CA LEU A 22 -14.64 -6.29 0.47
C LEU A 22 -13.96 -5.44 -0.60
N PHE A 23 -12.67 -5.66 -0.77
CA PHE A 23 -11.88 -5.11 -1.86
C PHE A 23 -10.60 -5.93 -2.08
N ALA A 24 -10.04 -5.78 -3.25
CA ALA A 24 -8.69 -6.22 -3.59
C ALA A 24 -8.02 -5.16 -4.48
N THR A 25 -6.79 -4.81 -4.16
CA THR A 25 -5.99 -3.84 -4.89
C THR A 25 -4.62 -4.42 -5.19
N VAL A 26 -3.98 -3.95 -6.26
CA VAL A 26 -2.59 -4.27 -6.55
C VAL A 26 -1.68 -3.33 -5.75
N SER A 27 -0.68 -3.92 -5.11
CA SER A 27 0.34 -3.27 -4.29
C SER A 27 1.75 -3.51 -4.88
N GLY A 28 2.78 -3.46 -4.05
CA GLY A 28 4.15 -3.78 -4.43
C GLY A 28 4.73 -2.91 -5.54
N ALA A 29 5.60 -3.46 -6.36
CA ALA A 29 6.33 -2.73 -7.38
C ALA A 29 5.40 -2.04 -8.40
N HIS A 30 4.27 -2.64 -8.70
CA HIS A 30 3.26 -2.07 -9.59
C HIS A 30 2.65 -0.78 -9.03
N LEU A 31 2.22 -0.77 -7.77
CA LEU A 31 1.72 0.43 -7.09
C LEU A 31 2.82 1.49 -6.95
N TYR A 32 4.03 1.05 -6.67
CA TYR A 32 5.14 1.95 -6.40
C TYR A 32 5.75 2.59 -7.66
N GLY A 33 5.36 2.09 -8.85
CA GLY A 33 5.71 2.71 -10.13
C GLY A 33 7.09 2.33 -10.67
N PHE A 34 7.64 1.17 -10.23
CA PHE A 34 8.88 0.61 -10.74
C PHE A 34 8.84 -0.92 -10.89
N PRO A 35 7.77 -1.48 -11.51
CA PRO A 35 7.74 -2.91 -11.80
C PRO A 35 8.82 -3.25 -12.83
N SER A 36 9.39 -4.45 -12.72
CA SER A 36 10.18 -5.11 -13.75
C SER A 36 9.31 -6.09 -14.54
N ARG A 37 9.85 -6.68 -15.60
CA ARG A 37 9.13 -7.63 -16.45
C ARG A 37 8.72 -8.91 -15.71
N ASP A 38 9.46 -9.25 -14.67
CA ASP A 38 9.33 -10.42 -13.82
C ASP A 38 8.84 -10.09 -12.41
N SER A 39 8.27 -8.89 -12.22
CA SER A 39 7.66 -8.53 -10.95
C SER A 39 6.42 -9.36 -10.70
N ASP A 40 6.33 -9.87 -9.48
CA ASP A 40 5.13 -10.49 -8.92
C ASP A 40 3.94 -9.53 -8.88
N VAL A 41 2.73 -10.09 -8.83
CA VAL A 41 1.49 -9.33 -8.63
C VAL A 41 1.05 -9.47 -7.19
N ASP A 42 1.31 -8.44 -6.43
CA ASP A 42 0.92 -8.31 -5.03
C ASP A 42 -0.56 -7.91 -4.90
N LEU A 43 -1.46 -8.85 -4.69
CA LEU A 43 -2.86 -8.56 -4.36
C LEU A 43 -3.03 -8.41 -2.85
N ARG A 44 -3.62 -7.31 -2.44
CA ARG A 44 -3.88 -6.99 -1.03
C ARG A 44 -5.34 -6.59 -0.86
N GLY A 45 -5.95 -7.01 0.26
CA GLY A 45 -7.36 -6.70 0.45
C GLY A 45 -7.89 -6.98 1.86
N ALA A 46 -9.17 -6.77 2.01
CA ALA A 46 -9.92 -7.17 3.18
C ALA A 46 -11.04 -8.15 2.81
N HIS A 47 -11.24 -9.17 3.64
CA HIS A 47 -12.32 -10.13 3.52
C HIS A 47 -13.27 -10.06 4.71
N LEU A 48 -14.42 -10.68 4.57
CA LEU A 48 -15.44 -10.71 5.61
C LEU A 48 -15.64 -12.14 6.11
N LEU A 49 -15.08 -12.46 7.28
CA LEU A 49 -15.39 -13.71 7.97
C LEU A 49 -16.84 -13.73 8.45
N PRO A 50 -17.52 -14.88 8.48
CA PRO A 50 -18.88 -14.98 9.02
C PRO A 50 -18.90 -14.68 10.52
N VAL A 51 -20.04 -14.18 11.02
CA VAL A 51 -20.23 -13.81 12.44
C VAL A 51 -19.90 -14.97 13.37
N GLU A 52 -20.28 -16.19 12.98
CA GLU A 52 -20.09 -17.40 13.77
C GLU A 52 -18.59 -17.70 14.03
N ALA A 53 -17.74 -17.36 13.08
CA ALA A 53 -16.29 -17.54 13.23
C ALA A 53 -15.69 -16.61 14.30
N LEU A 54 -16.33 -15.46 14.54
CA LEU A 54 -15.83 -14.43 15.46
C LEU A 54 -16.43 -14.50 16.86
N THR A 55 -17.55 -15.22 17.01
CA THR A 55 -18.30 -15.33 18.29
C THR A 55 -18.09 -16.66 18.99
N GLY A 56 -17.50 -17.65 18.31
CA GLY A 56 -17.20 -18.97 18.88
C GLY A 56 -16.00 -18.98 19.83
N LEU A 57 -15.73 -20.15 20.42
CA LEU A 57 -14.59 -20.33 21.33
C LEU A 57 -13.24 -20.49 20.62
N ARG A 58 -13.26 -20.69 19.30
CA ARG A 58 -12.02 -20.81 18.50
C ARG A 58 -11.62 -19.44 18.00
N GLU A 59 -10.34 -19.12 18.09
CA GLU A 59 -9.82 -17.92 17.43
C GLU A 59 -9.78 -18.16 15.91
N PRO A 60 -10.40 -17.27 15.11
CA PRO A 60 -10.39 -17.41 13.67
C PRO A 60 -9.02 -17.02 13.10
N GLU A 61 -8.67 -17.61 11.98
CA GLU A 61 -7.54 -17.14 11.19
C GLU A 61 -7.93 -15.86 10.44
N GLU A 62 -7.55 -14.70 10.99
CA GLU A 62 -7.91 -13.37 10.48
C GLU A 62 -7.08 -12.95 9.25
N THR A 63 -6.18 -13.79 8.73
CA THR A 63 -5.36 -13.50 7.54
C THR A 63 -5.41 -14.68 6.60
N ARG A 64 -5.69 -14.43 5.33
CA ARG A 64 -5.51 -15.38 4.23
C ARG A 64 -4.27 -15.00 3.45
N SER A 65 -3.42 -15.96 3.16
CA SER A 65 -2.22 -15.77 2.35
C SER A 65 -2.10 -16.92 1.36
N ARG A 66 -1.83 -16.60 0.09
CA ARG A 66 -1.61 -17.59 -0.97
C ARG A 66 -0.61 -17.05 -1.96
N MET A 67 0.39 -17.86 -2.28
CA MET A 67 1.33 -17.63 -3.39
C MET A 67 1.17 -18.74 -4.41
N TRP A 68 1.12 -18.41 -5.70
CA TRP A 68 1.00 -19.38 -6.80
C TRP A 68 1.43 -18.74 -8.12
N ASP A 69 1.70 -19.57 -9.12
CA ASP A 69 1.86 -19.12 -10.51
C ASP A 69 0.52 -19.10 -11.23
N ARG A 70 0.26 -18.06 -12.02
CA ARG A 70 -0.87 -17.96 -12.92
C ARG A 70 -0.41 -17.43 -14.27
N ASP A 71 -0.43 -18.33 -15.28
CA ASP A 71 -0.03 -18.01 -16.65
C ASP A 71 1.42 -17.46 -16.75
N GLY A 72 2.33 -17.94 -15.88
CA GLY A 72 3.73 -17.54 -15.83
C GLY A 72 3.98 -16.24 -15.01
N VAL A 73 2.97 -15.74 -14.29
CA VAL A 73 3.09 -14.61 -13.38
C VAL A 73 2.97 -15.10 -11.94
N GLU A 74 3.93 -14.74 -11.10
CA GLU A 74 3.86 -15.03 -9.67
C GLU A 74 2.82 -14.13 -9.00
N MET A 75 1.85 -14.76 -8.34
CA MET A 75 0.76 -14.11 -7.64
C MET A 75 0.98 -14.23 -6.14
N ASP A 76 0.92 -13.13 -5.40
CA ASP A 76 0.92 -13.11 -3.93
C ASP A 76 -0.32 -12.38 -3.41
N LEU A 77 -1.31 -13.14 -2.93
CA LEU A 77 -2.51 -12.59 -2.34
C LEU A 77 -2.44 -12.66 -0.82
N VAL A 78 -2.61 -11.50 -0.18
CA VAL A 78 -2.82 -11.42 1.27
C VAL A 78 -4.07 -10.59 1.54
N SER A 79 -5.03 -11.17 2.26
CA SER A 79 -6.20 -10.46 2.75
C SER A 79 -6.36 -10.62 4.26
N HIS A 80 -6.85 -9.57 4.91
CA HIS A 80 -7.17 -9.58 6.33
C HIS A 80 -8.68 -9.52 6.55
N ASP A 81 -9.17 -10.19 7.59
CA ASP A 81 -10.54 -9.93 8.05
C ASP A 81 -10.75 -8.43 8.31
N LEU A 82 -11.93 -7.91 7.99
CA LEU A 82 -12.27 -6.50 8.13
C LEU A 82 -11.87 -5.93 9.50
N ARG A 83 -12.16 -6.64 10.60
CA ARG A 83 -11.82 -6.18 11.96
C ARG A 83 -10.30 -6.05 12.13
N LYS A 84 -9.54 -7.01 11.64
CA LYS A 84 -8.08 -6.95 11.67
C LYS A 84 -7.55 -5.84 10.79
N PHE A 85 -8.08 -5.68 9.58
CA PHE A 85 -7.67 -4.62 8.66
C PHE A 85 -7.86 -3.22 9.29
N VAL A 86 -9.03 -2.95 9.88
CA VAL A 86 -9.31 -1.69 10.57
C VAL A 86 -8.40 -1.47 11.78
N ARG A 87 -8.10 -2.53 12.55
CA ARG A 87 -7.11 -2.43 13.64
C ARG A 87 -5.72 -2.04 13.13
N LEU A 88 -5.30 -2.58 11.98
CA LEU A 88 -4.02 -2.22 11.36
C LEU A 88 -4.03 -0.77 10.89
N MET A 89 -5.15 -0.26 10.33
CA MET A 89 -5.30 1.16 10.00
C MET A 89 -5.12 2.05 11.23
N LEU A 90 -5.81 1.73 12.33
CA LEU A 90 -5.71 2.46 13.61
C LEU A 90 -4.34 2.31 14.28
N GLY A 91 -3.57 1.29 13.92
CA GLY A 91 -2.23 1.01 14.43
C GLY A 91 -1.10 1.81 13.77
N ARG A 92 -1.40 2.87 13.04
CA ARG A 92 -0.43 3.74 12.34
C ARG A 92 0.38 2.98 11.27
N ASN A 93 -0.26 2.05 10.59
CA ASN A 93 0.35 1.24 9.56
C ASN A 93 0.12 1.88 8.19
N GLY A 94 1.13 2.61 7.67
CA GLY A 94 1.06 3.24 6.35
C GLY A 94 0.86 2.23 5.22
N TYR A 95 1.38 1.00 5.37
CA TYR A 95 1.27 -0.03 4.34
C TYR A 95 -0.19 -0.45 4.07
N VAL A 96 -1.03 -0.58 5.10
CA VAL A 96 -2.46 -0.92 4.86
C VAL A 96 -3.24 0.26 4.26
N LEU A 97 -2.81 1.50 4.52
CA LEU A 97 -3.40 2.68 3.87
C LEU A 97 -3.00 2.78 2.40
N GLU A 98 -1.75 2.44 2.05
CA GLU A 98 -1.30 2.33 0.65
C GLU A 98 -2.11 1.26 -0.11
N GLN A 99 -2.44 0.13 0.52
CA GLN A 99 -3.28 -0.92 -0.04
C GLN A 99 -4.71 -0.44 -0.25
N LEU A 100 -5.33 0.12 0.79
CA LEU A 100 -6.71 0.61 0.76
C LEU A 100 -6.92 1.67 -0.32
N LEU A 101 -5.97 2.61 -0.43
CA LEU A 101 -6.05 3.78 -1.31
C LEU A 101 -5.33 3.58 -2.66
N SER A 102 -4.91 2.35 -2.96
CA SER A 102 -4.28 2.04 -4.25
C SER A 102 -5.25 2.34 -5.40
N PRO A 103 -4.81 3.08 -6.43
CA PRO A 103 -5.63 3.31 -7.62
C PRO A 103 -5.73 2.08 -8.53
N LEU A 104 -4.96 1.02 -8.25
CA LEU A 104 -4.94 -0.23 -9.00
C LEU A 104 -5.96 -1.22 -8.40
N VAL A 105 -7.23 -0.93 -8.60
CA VAL A 105 -8.36 -1.67 -8.01
C VAL A 105 -8.67 -2.90 -8.85
N ALA A 106 -8.55 -4.10 -8.26
CA ALA A 106 -8.96 -5.37 -8.87
C ALA A 106 -10.41 -5.74 -8.49
N HIS A 107 -10.86 -5.35 -7.30
CA HIS A 107 -12.23 -5.58 -6.82
C HIS A 107 -12.62 -4.48 -5.82
N THR A 108 -13.88 -4.06 -5.88
CA THR A 108 -14.41 -3.03 -4.98
C THR A 108 -15.88 -3.26 -4.65
N THR A 109 -16.30 -2.76 -3.48
CA THR A 109 -17.68 -2.78 -2.99
C THR A 109 -18.04 -1.43 -2.37
N ASP A 110 -19.31 -1.22 -2.04
CA ASP A 110 -19.73 -0.02 -1.31
C ASP A 110 -19.00 0.13 0.03
N ALA A 111 -18.72 -0.99 0.71
CA ALA A 111 -17.92 -1.01 1.93
C ALA A 111 -16.47 -0.52 1.70
N HIS A 112 -15.86 -0.83 0.56
CA HIS A 112 -14.54 -0.30 0.21
C HIS A 112 -14.57 1.23 0.05
N ALA A 113 -15.55 1.74 -0.70
CA ALA A 113 -15.70 3.18 -0.92
C ALA A 113 -15.89 3.94 0.42
N GLU A 114 -16.71 3.40 1.32
CA GLU A 114 -16.91 3.99 2.64
C GLU A 114 -15.64 3.94 3.50
N LEU A 115 -14.91 2.81 3.47
CA LEU A 115 -13.65 2.68 4.20
C LEU A 115 -12.59 3.66 3.70
N CYS A 116 -12.53 3.88 2.38
CA CYS A 116 -11.68 4.93 1.78
C CYS A 116 -12.06 6.33 2.27
N ALA A 117 -13.38 6.61 2.39
CA ALA A 117 -13.86 7.91 2.90
C ALA A 117 -13.51 8.13 4.38
N LEU A 118 -13.39 7.06 5.18
CA LEU A 118 -12.98 7.11 6.59
C LEU A 118 -11.46 7.19 6.77
N ALA A 119 -10.67 6.84 5.76
CA ALA A 119 -9.21 6.78 5.85
C ALA A 119 -8.54 8.08 6.31
N PRO A 120 -8.96 9.29 5.91
CA PRO A 120 -8.37 10.53 6.41
C PRO A 120 -8.45 10.66 7.94
N GLY A 121 -9.49 10.12 8.56
CA GLY A 121 -9.69 10.16 10.01
C GLY A 121 -8.79 9.20 10.82
N VAL A 122 -7.98 8.35 10.17
CA VAL A 122 -6.96 7.53 10.86
C VAL A 122 -5.56 8.11 10.72
N LEU A 123 -5.35 9.09 9.84
CA LEU A 123 -4.04 9.69 9.63
C LEU A 123 -3.61 10.51 10.84
N THR A 124 -2.37 10.30 11.26
CA THR A 124 -1.77 11.00 12.41
C THR A 124 -0.33 11.38 12.09
N SER A 125 0.22 12.35 12.84
CA SER A 125 1.64 12.69 12.76
C SER A 125 2.56 11.48 12.97
N HIS A 126 2.12 10.52 13.77
CA HIS A 126 2.89 9.31 14.07
C HIS A 126 3.06 8.33 12.91
N HIS A 127 2.39 8.53 11.77
CA HIS A 127 2.67 7.74 10.57
C HIS A 127 4.10 7.98 10.03
N ALA A 128 4.74 9.12 10.36
CA ALA A 128 6.14 9.36 10.06
C ALA A 128 7.05 8.24 10.60
N HIS A 129 6.75 7.70 11.80
CA HIS A 129 7.53 6.60 12.39
C HIS A 129 7.46 5.31 11.57
N HIS A 130 6.30 5.02 10.95
CA HIS A 130 6.17 3.86 10.07
C HIS A 130 7.13 3.97 8.88
N TYR A 131 7.08 5.09 8.17
CA TYR A 131 7.88 5.31 6.97
C TYR A 131 9.38 5.39 7.29
N ARG A 132 9.76 6.06 8.37
CA ARG A 132 11.14 6.11 8.87
C ARG A 132 11.66 4.71 9.19
N GLY A 133 10.90 3.92 9.93
CA GLY A 133 11.28 2.56 10.31
C GLY A 133 11.40 1.62 9.12
N PHE A 134 10.46 1.71 8.17
CA PHE A 134 10.51 0.93 6.94
C PHE A 134 11.72 1.32 6.07
N ALA A 135 11.96 2.61 5.86
CA ALA A 135 13.12 3.11 5.12
C ALA A 135 14.44 2.61 5.73
N GLY A 136 14.60 2.73 7.05
CA GLY A 136 15.78 2.23 7.73
C GLY A 136 15.97 0.70 7.63
N THR A 137 14.88 -0.06 7.50
CA THR A 137 14.98 -1.51 7.25
C THR A 137 15.42 -1.81 5.83
N GLN A 138 14.87 -1.10 4.84
CA GLN A 138 15.24 -1.26 3.44
C GLN A 138 16.68 -0.78 3.17
N TRP A 139 17.10 0.30 3.82
CA TRP A 139 18.48 0.76 3.74
C TRP A 139 19.48 -0.31 4.21
N ARG A 140 19.25 -0.91 5.38
CA ARG A 140 20.11 -2.01 5.89
C ARG A 140 20.12 -3.21 4.94
N LEU A 141 19.00 -3.49 4.28
CA LEU A 141 18.93 -4.55 3.27
C LEU A 141 19.79 -4.19 2.05
N PHE A 142 19.70 -2.95 1.56
CA PHE A 142 20.54 -2.46 0.48
C PHE A 142 22.03 -2.50 0.82
N GLU A 143 22.43 -2.06 2.00
CA GLU A 143 23.83 -2.12 2.45
C GLU A 143 24.38 -3.56 2.40
N LYS A 144 23.54 -4.54 2.73
CA LYS A 144 23.90 -5.96 2.74
C LYS A 144 23.88 -6.61 1.36
N SER A 145 22.85 -6.37 0.56
CA SER A 145 22.63 -7.05 -0.72
C SER A 145 23.24 -6.31 -1.92
N GLY A 146 23.28 -4.97 -1.87
CA GLY A 146 23.64 -4.13 -3.01
C GLY A 146 22.57 -4.07 -4.11
N GLU A 147 21.36 -4.62 -3.85
CA GLU A 147 20.29 -4.68 -4.84
C GLU A 147 19.55 -3.34 -4.98
N LEU A 148 19.10 -3.06 -6.21
CA LEU A 148 18.40 -1.81 -6.53
C LEU A 148 17.01 -1.71 -5.87
N LYS A 149 16.29 -2.82 -5.74
CA LYS A 149 14.94 -2.86 -5.17
C LYS A 149 14.89 -2.28 -3.75
N PRO A 150 15.69 -2.73 -2.76
CA PRO A 150 15.70 -2.13 -1.42
C PRO A 150 16.07 -0.64 -1.42
N LEU A 151 16.95 -0.20 -2.32
CA LEU A 151 17.30 1.21 -2.44
C LEU A 151 16.11 2.07 -2.87
N LEU A 152 15.39 1.67 -3.91
CA LEU A 152 14.17 2.36 -4.37
C LEU A 152 13.08 2.36 -3.30
N TYR A 153 12.93 1.25 -2.55
CA TYR A 153 11.99 1.18 -1.43
C TYR A 153 12.36 2.13 -0.29
N THR A 154 13.65 2.35 -0.04
CA THR A 154 14.13 3.33 0.95
C THR A 154 13.68 4.74 0.57
N PHE A 155 13.99 5.18 -0.65
CA PHE A 155 13.60 6.50 -1.13
C PHE A 155 12.08 6.67 -1.18
N ARG A 156 11.36 5.68 -1.72
CA ARG A 156 9.90 5.71 -1.76
C ARG A 156 9.29 5.92 -0.38
N ALA A 157 9.74 5.17 0.61
CA ALA A 157 9.21 5.28 1.96
C ALA A 157 9.43 6.68 2.56
N LEU A 158 10.62 7.23 2.44
CA LEU A 158 10.93 8.58 2.93
C LEU A 158 10.08 9.64 2.22
N LEU A 159 10.01 9.58 0.89
CA LEU A 159 9.24 10.56 0.10
C LEU A 159 7.73 10.44 0.37
N THR A 160 7.18 9.21 0.51
CA THR A 160 5.78 9.00 0.92
C THR A 160 5.52 9.60 2.31
N GLY A 161 6.41 9.35 3.28
CA GLY A 161 6.29 9.91 4.61
C GLY A 161 6.32 11.44 4.63
N ILE A 162 7.25 12.06 3.90
CA ILE A 162 7.37 13.53 3.77
C ILE A 162 6.11 14.10 3.13
N HIS A 163 5.65 13.50 2.03
CA HIS A 163 4.44 13.93 1.34
C HIS A 163 3.22 13.86 2.27
N LEU A 164 3.02 12.73 2.93
CA LEU A 164 1.92 12.53 3.88
C LEU A 164 1.93 13.57 5.00
N MET A 165 3.10 13.84 5.61
CA MET A 165 3.19 14.83 6.69
C MET A 165 2.88 16.24 6.23
N ARG A 166 3.18 16.58 4.96
CA ARG A 166 2.95 17.92 4.40
C ARG A 166 1.53 18.15 3.90
N THR A 167 0.90 17.09 3.34
CA THR A 167 -0.37 17.23 2.61
C THR A 167 -1.55 16.51 3.27
N GLY A 168 -1.29 15.52 4.12
CA GLY A 168 -2.31 14.61 4.62
C GLY A 168 -2.77 13.56 3.58
N GLU A 169 -2.05 13.40 2.47
CA GLU A 169 -2.38 12.45 1.40
C GLU A 169 -1.39 11.28 1.37
N VAL A 170 -1.92 10.07 1.15
CA VAL A 170 -1.10 8.85 1.01
C VAL A 170 -0.81 8.63 -0.47
N VAL A 171 0.41 8.91 -0.90
CA VAL A 171 0.89 8.65 -2.26
C VAL A 171 2.07 7.69 -2.18
N ALA A 172 1.90 6.49 -2.76
CA ALA A 172 2.94 5.45 -2.75
C ALA A 172 3.74 5.37 -4.06
N HIS A 173 3.25 5.99 -5.14
CA HIS A 173 3.84 5.95 -6.48
C HIS A 173 5.06 6.84 -6.57
N LEU A 174 6.27 6.25 -6.62
CA LEU A 174 7.54 6.97 -6.58
C LEU A 174 7.69 8.00 -7.71
N PRO A 175 7.38 7.70 -8.99
CA PRO A 175 7.47 8.72 -10.04
C PRO A 175 6.59 9.97 -9.77
N THR A 176 5.42 9.81 -9.17
CA THR A 176 4.57 10.94 -8.75
C THR A 176 5.22 11.75 -7.63
N LEU A 177 5.83 11.07 -6.66
CA LEU A 177 6.51 11.71 -5.54
C LEU A 177 7.72 12.55 -5.97
N LEU A 178 8.45 12.14 -7.03
CA LEU A 178 9.56 12.92 -7.59
C LEU A 178 9.13 14.29 -8.10
N GLY A 179 7.86 14.45 -8.50
CA GLY A 179 7.30 15.75 -8.90
C GLY A 179 6.73 16.57 -7.73
N ALA A 180 6.50 15.95 -6.58
CA ALA A 180 5.82 16.57 -5.45
C ALA A 180 6.75 16.91 -4.26
N VAL A 181 7.84 16.18 -4.11
CA VAL A 181 8.81 16.33 -3.01
C VAL A 181 10.21 16.49 -3.60
N PRO A 182 11.02 17.46 -3.12
CA PRO A 182 12.43 17.53 -3.53
C PRO A 182 13.15 16.20 -3.29
N ALA A 183 13.73 15.65 -4.34
CA ALA A 183 14.35 14.35 -4.36
C ALA A 183 15.64 14.36 -5.21
N PRO A 184 16.59 13.42 -4.98
CA PRO A 184 17.78 13.29 -5.80
C PRO A 184 17.45 13.07 -7.29
N ASP A 185 18.18 13.74 -8.17
CA ASP A 185 17.99 13.75 -9.62
C ASP A 185 18.20 12.39 -10.30
N TYR A 186 19.06 11.55 -9.71
CA TYR A 186 19.39 10.20 -10.23
C TYR A 186 18.26 9.16 -10.00
N LEU A 187 17.23 9.45 -9.21
CA LEU A 187 16.20 8.45 -8.90
C LEU A 187 15.40 8.03 -10.13
N ALA A 188 15.20 8.92 -11.09
CA ALA A 188 14.52 8.60 -12.34
C ALA A 188 15.31 7.54 -13.17
N GLU A 189 16.63 7.64 -13.17
CA GLU A 189 17.52 6.68 -13.83
C GLU A 189 17.51 5.32 -13.10
N LEU A 190 17.50 5.32 -11.77
CA LEU A 190 17.40 4.10 -10.97
C LEU A 190 16.05 3.38 -11.18
N ILE A 191 14.94 4.14 -11.29
CA ILE A 191 13.63 3.56 -11.63
C ILE A 191 13.67 2.90 -13.00
N ALA A 192 14.27 3.57 -14.00
CA ALA A 192 14.39 3.02 -15.33
C ALA A 192 15.27 1.73 -15.34
N ALA A 193 16.38 1.73 -14.60
CA ALA A 193 17.25 0.57 -14.47
C ALA A 193 16.56 -0.65 -13.82
N LYS A 194 15.59 -0.42 -12.91
CA LYS A 194 14.81 -1.50 -12.26
C LYS A 194 13.89 -2.25 -13.23
N ALA A 195 13.49 -1.63 -14.34
CA ALA A 195 12.54 -2.22 -15.28
C ALA A 195 13.07 -3.50 -15.95
N ASP A 196 14.39 -3.72 -15.99
CA ASP A 196 15.01 -4.85 -16.67
C ASP A 196 14.96 -6.17 -15.88
N ALA A 197 14.98 -6.11 -14.52
CA ALA A 197 14.94 -7.29 -13.66
C ALA A 197 14.44 -6.99 -12.24
N GLU A 198 13.73 -7.95 -11.63
CA GLU A 198 13.25 -7.86 -10.22
C GLU A 198 14.43 -7.78 -9.24
N HIS A 199 15.46 -8.59 -9.46
CA HIS A 199 16.70 -8.63 -8.69
C HIS A 199 17.88 -8.19 -9.55
N GLY A 200 18.23 -6.91 -9.45
CA GLY A 200 19.38 -6.34 -10.15
C GLY A 200 20.28 -5.58 -9.18
N PRO A 201 21.63 -5.60 -9.42
CA PRO A 201 22.55 -4.80 -8.63
C PRO A 201 22.35 -3.31 -8.92
N ALA A 202 22.65 -2.48 -7.93
CA ALA A 202 22.71 -1.03 -8.07
C ALA A 202 24.11 -0.63 -8.59
N ASP A 203 24.45 -1.06 -9.82
CA ASP A 203 25.76 -0.80 -10.40
C ASP A 203 25.96 0.70 -10.69
N GLY A 204 27.17 1.19 -10.40
CA GLY A 204 27.53 2.59 -10.65
C GLY A 204 26.94 3.60 -9.64
N VAL A 205 26.22 3.15 -8.64
CA VAL A 205 25.66 4.02 -7.61
C VAL A 205 26.77 4.51 -6.66
N ASP A 206 26.91 5.82 -6.53
CA ASP A 206 27.78 6.45 -5.52
C ASP A 206 27.14 6.27 -4.13
N ARG A 207 27.63 5.29 -3.37
CA ARG A 207 27.08 4.93 -2.06
C ARG A 207 27.22 6.04 -1.03
N GLU A 208 28.29 6.84 -1.09
CA GLU A 208 28.49 7.95 -0.15
C GLU A 208 27.47 9.06 -0.41
N ARG A 209 27.26 9.40 -1.69
CA ARG A 209 26.24 10.38 -2.09
C ARG A 209 24.84 9.89 -1.69
N VAL A 210 24.49 8.63 -2.00
CA VAL A 210 23.19 8.05 -1.66
C VAL A 210 22.94 8.05 -0.15
N HIS A 211 23.94 7.70 0.65
CA HIS A 211 23.83 7.76 2.11
C HIS A 211 23.56 9.17 2.60
N ALA A 212 24.31 10.16 2.09
CA ALA A 212 24.10 11.57 2.45
C ALA A 212 22.69 12.06 2.07
N ASP A 213 22.18 11.68 0.89
CA ASP A 213 20.84 12.03 0.43
C ASP A 213 19.74 11.39 1.31
N ILE A 214 19.92 10.14 1.74
CA ILE A 214 18.99 9.45 2.65
C ILE A 214 18.95 10.13 4.02
N GLU A 215 20.11 10.49 4.59
CA GLU A 215 20.18 11.22 5.86
C GLU A 215 19.52 12.62 5.75
N ALA A 216 19.70 13.30 4.63
CA ALA A 216 19.02 14.56 4.36
C ALA A 216 17.49 14.37 4.32
N LEU A 217 16.99 13.31 3.65
CA LEU A 217 15.56 13.00 3.61
C LEU A 217 15.01 12.60 4.98
N HIS A 218 15.75 11.90 5.81
CA HIS A 218 15.36 11.66 7.21
C HIS A 218 15.17 12.96 7.97
N THR A 219 16.09 13.92 7.82
CA THR A 219 15.98 15.26 8.43
C THR A 219 14.72 15.99 7.93
N VAL A 220 14.45 15.96 6.61
CA VAL A 220 13.26 16.57 6.03
C VAL A 220 11.97 15.90 6.55
N LEU A 221 11.97 14.58 6.76
CA LEU A 221 10.84 13.87 7.35
C LEU A 221 10.60 14.30 8.81
N ASP A 222 11.64 14.48 9.61
CA ASP A 222 11.55 14.94 10.99
C ASP A 222 11.00 16.37 11.08
N GLU A 223 11.44 17.25 10.18
CA GLU A 223 10.92 18.62 10.06
C GLU A 223 9.43 18.59 9.63
N ALA A 224 9.07 17.76 8.66
CA ALA A 224 7.70 17.62 8.19
C ALA A 224 6.78 17.04 9.28
N GLU A 225 7.25 16.06 10.08
CA GLU A 225 6.51 15.54 11.24
C GLU A 225 6.27 16.60 12.29
N THR A 226 7.27 17.47 12.55
CA THR A 226 7.16 18.55 13.53
C THR A 226 6.16 19.62 13.07
N ALA A 227 6.12 19.90 11.76
CA ALA A 227 5.31 20.97 11.17
C ALA A 227 3.91 20.51 10.70
N THR A 228 3.60 19.20 10.77
CA THR A 228 2.35 18.66 10.21
C THR A 228 1.11 19.18 10.92
N ALA A 229 0.04 19.36 10.14
CA ALA A 229 -1.31 19.63 10.65
C ALA A 229 -2.07 18.36 11.06
N LEU A 230 -1.52 17.17 10.82
CA LEU A 230 -2.17 15.90 11.19
C LEU A 230 -2.28 15.77 12.72
N PRO A 231 -3.41 15.22 13.23
CA PRO A 231 -3.60 15.04 14.67
C PRO A 231 -2.64 13.99 15.26
N GLY A 232 -2.44 14.03 16.58
CA GLY A 232 -1.64 13.02 17.30
C GLY A 232 -2.38 11.69 17.53
N ALA A 233 -3.71 11.65 17.32
CA ALA A 233 -4.52 10.44 17.48
C ALA A 233 -5.59 10.35 16.40
N PRO A 234 -6.00 9.12 15.98
CA PRO A 234 -7.11 8.93 15.04
C PRO A 234 -8.39 9.57 15.52
N THR A 235 -9.14 10.19 14.62
CA THR A 235 -10.44 10.83 14.90
C THR A 235 -11.62 9.97 14.43
N ALA A 236 -11.40 8.95 13.59
CA ALA A 236 -12.45 8.11 13.00
C ALA A 236 -12.71 6.81 13.79
N PHE A 237 -12.26 6.67 15.05
CA PHE A 237 -12.39 5.41 15.78
C PHE A 237 -13.85 4.95 15.90
N ASP A 238 -14.76 5.82 16.35
CA ASP A 238 -16.17 5.45 16.56
C ASP A 238 -16.86 5.16 15.22
N ALA A 239 -16.63 5.97 14.20
CA ALA A 239 -17.16 5.73 12.86
C ALA A 239 -16.67 4.39 12.25
N LEU A 240 -15.41 4.06 12.45
CA LEU A 240 -14.85 2.77 12.04
C LEU A 240 -15.41 1.60 12.86
N HIS A 241 -15.67 1.80 14.16
CA HIS A 241 -16.33 0.79 15.00
C HIS A 241 -17.73 0.47 14.45
N ASP A 242 -18.54 1.50 14.24
CA ASP A 242 -19.90 1.35 13.72
C ASP A 242 -19.90 0.73 12.31
N PHE A 243 -18.97 1.16 11.45
CA PHE A 243 -18.77 0.59 10.14
C PHE A 243 -18.48 -0.92 10.20
N VAL A 244 -17.53 -1.36 11.04
CA VAL A 244 -17.17 -2.77 11.19
C VAL A 244 -18.36 -3.60 11.67
N VAL A 245 -19.14 -3.09 12.64
CA VAL A 245 -20.32 -3.77 13.15
C VAL A 245 -21.40 -3.89 12.08
N ARG A 246 -21.73 -2.80 11.39
CA ARG A 246 -22.76 -2.77 10.34
C ARG A 246 -22.41 -3.69 9.19
N VAL A 247 -21.21 -3.55 8.61
CA VAL A 247 -20.78 -4.39 7.47
C VAL A 247 -20.76 -5.87 7.85
N ARG A 248 -20.44 -6.21 9.11
CA ARG A 248 -20.46 -7.58 9.60
C ARG A 248 -21.87 -8.16 9.65
N VAL A 249 -22.88 -7.36 10.01
CA VAL A 249 -24.29 -7.80 10.18
C VAL A 249 -25.05 -7.75 8.85
N GLU A 250 -24.84 -6.71 8.05
CA GLU A 250 -25.62 -6.43 6.84
C GLU A 250 -24.95 -6.90 5.55
N GLY A 251 -23.64 -7.17 5.61
CA GLY A 251 -22.81 -7.51 4.45
C GLY A 251 -22.13 -6.31 3.79
N PRO A 252 -21.33 -6.55 2.73
CA PRO A 252 -20.45 -5.55 2.12
C PRO A 252 -21.14 -4.50 1.24
N GLY A 253 -22.47 -4.57 1.05
CA GLY A 253 -23.17 -3.77 0.08
C GLY A 253 -23.03 -4.31 -1.36
N ARG A 254 -23.21 -3.43 -2.37
CA ARG A 254 -23.12 -3.82 -3.77
C ARG A 254 -21.67 -3.99 -4.20
N VAL A 255 -21.43 -4.94 -5.08
CA VAL A 255 -20.18 -5.04 -5.83
C VAL A 255 -20.25 -4.02 -6.97
N GLN A 256 -19.25 -3.14 -7.03
CA GLN A 256 -19.14 -2.18 -8.12
C GLN A 256 -18.32 -2.84 -9.24
N SER A 257 -18.87 -2.94 -10.45
CA SER A 257 -18.13 -3.39 -11.62
C SER A 257 -17.12 -2.30 -12.03
N ALA A 258 -15.84 -2.68 -12.14
CA ALA A 258 -14.81 -1.80 -12.68
C ALA A 258 -15.16 -1.53 -14.16
N GLY A 259 -15.74 -0.35 -14.49
CA GLY A 259 -15.95 0.02 -15.87
C GLY A 259 -17.24 0.75 -16.24
N GLU A 260 -18.15 1.05 -15.31
CA GLU A 260 -19.25 1.97 -15.62
C GLU A 260 -18.84 3.42 -15.29
N GLU A 261 -18.12 4.06 -16.22
CA GLU A 261 -18.13 5.51 -16.29
C GLU A 261 -19.54 5.94 -16.70
N ASP A 262 -20.24 6.64 -15.81
CA ASP A 262 -21.52 7.27 -16.07
C ASP A 262 -21.37 8.20 -17.28
N GLY A 263 -21.80 7.70 -18.44
CA GLY A 263 -22.18 8.54 -19.57
C GLY A 263 -23.53 9.17 -19.23
N GLN A 264 -23.53 10.33 -18.64
CA GLN A 264 -24.70 11.21 -18.62
C GLN A 264 -24.43 12.43 -19.49
N ASP A 265 -25.28 12.54 -20.53
CA ASP A 265 -25.47 13.67 -21.46
C ASP A 265 -25.61 15.04 -20.78
#